data_c6cd3d2cd66b248e5a9990608a932a52
#
_entry.id   c6cd3d2cd66b248e5a9990608a932a52
#
_cell.length_a   1.000
_cell.length_b   1.000
_cell.length_c   1.000
_cell.angle_alpha   90.00
_cell.angle_beta   90.00
_cell.angle_gamma   90.00
#
_symmetry.space_group_name_H-M   'P 1'
#
loop_
_entity.id
_entity.type
_entity.pdbx_description
1 polymer ?
#
loop_
_entity_poly.entity_id
_entity_poly.type
_entity_poly.pdbx_seq_one_letter_code
_entity_poly.pdbx_strand_id
1 'polypeptide(L)'
;MAETTRRVATDVGGTFTDLVAFETRDDGTIDIVTAKSDTTPPDFETGVLNVLKKGGIAPESVSFMAHGTTVVINALTERKGVKVGLITTEGFRDVLEIARGNRPDFFN
;
A
#
# COMPACT_ATOMS: atom_id res chain seq x y z
N MET A 1 25.44 -1.54 23.86
CA MET A 1 24.96 -0.54 22.88
C MET A 1 23.47 -0.75 22.69
N ALA A 2 22.68 0.26 22.94
CA ALA A 2 21.26 0.19 22.61
C ALA A 2 21.11 0.14 21.10
N GLU A 3 20.34 -0.81 20.59
CA GLU A 3 20.03 -0.88 19.15
C GLU A 3 19.12 0.29 18.80
N THR A 4 19.45 1.00 17.72
CA THR A 4 18.57 2.02 17.17
C THR A 4 17.28 1.37 16.68
N THR A 5 16.17 1.70 17.32
CA THR A 5 14.88 1.17 16.93
C THR A 5 14.27 2.05 15.85
N ARG A 6 13.92 1.44 14.72
CA ARG A 6 13.30 2.14 13.60
C ARG A 6 11.88 1.67 13.39
N ARG A 7 10.98 2.63 13.33
CA ARG A 7 9.58 2.42 12.93
C ARG A 7 9.40 3.03 11.55
N VAL A 8 8.95 2.24 10.61
CA VAL A 8 8.90 2.60 9.19
C VAL A 8 7.47 2.54 8.68
N ALA A 9 7.09 3.50 7.88
CA ALA A 9 5.87 3.46 7.08
C ALA A 9 6.22 3.62 5.60
N THR A 10 5.63 2.78 4.77
CA THR A 10 5.73 2.88 3.31
C THR A 10 4.35 2.98 2.69
N ASP A 11 4.24 3.77 1.64
CA ASP A 11 3.02 3.90 0.84
C ASP A 11 3.34 3.74 -0.64
N VAL A 12 2.74 2.71 -1.25
CA VAL A 12 2.89 2.44 -2.68
C VAL A 12 1.78 3.13 -3.45
N GLY A 13 2.12 4.21 -4.12
CA GLY A 13 1.24 4.92 -5.06
C GLY A 13 1.38 4.42 -6.49
N GLY A 14 0.62 4.99 -7.40
CA GLY A 14 0.66 4.64 -8.82
C GLY A 14 1.98 5.00 -9.51
N THR A 15 2.63 6.09 -9.08
CA THR A 15 3.87 6.60 -9.68
C THR A 15 5.05 6.49 -8.73
N PHE A 16 4.85 6.83 -7.47
CA PHE A 16 5.90 6.86 -6.45
C PHE A 16 5.57 5.98 -5.26
N THR A 17 6.61 5.45 -4.65
CA THR A 17 6.58 4.78 -3.35
C THR A 17 7.26 5.69 -2.34
N ASP A 18 6.52 6.09 -1.31
CA ASP A 18 6.98 6.98 -0.26
C ASP A 18 7.38 6.19 0.99
N LEU A 19 8.35 6.74 1.73
CA LEU A 19 8.82 6.20 3.00
C LEU A 19 8.93 7.31 4.03
N VAL A 20 8.48 7.00 5.24
CA VAL A 20 8.74 7.77 6.45
C VAL A 20 9.27 6.82 7.52
N ALA A 21 10.37 7.18 8.13
CA ALA A 21 10.96 6.42 9.23
C ALA A 21 11.19 7.30 10.45
N PHE A 22 10.89 6.76 11.62
CA PHE A 22 11.22 7.34 12.91
C PHE A 22 12.36 6.55 13.53
N GLU A 23 13.46 7.24 13.82
CA GLU A 23 14.61 6.68 14.52
C GLU A 23 14.66 7.27 15.92
N THR A 24 14.56 6.44 16.93
CA THR A 24 14.69 6.87 18.31
C THR A 24 16.15 6.68 18.74
N ARG A 25 16.79 7.75 19.15
CA ARG A 25 18.15 7.72 19.69
C ARG A 25 18.17 7.37 21.17
N ASP A 26 19.34 7.00 21.68
CA ASP A 26 19.55 6.63 23.08
C ASP A 26 19.18 7.75 24.07
N ASP A 27 19.30 9.02 23.67
CA ASP A 27 18.92 10.20 24.46
C ASP A 27 17.41 10.49 24.46
N GLY A 28 16.60 9.68 23.75
CA GLY A 28 15.15 9.82 23.60
C GLY A 28 14.74 10.80 22.51
N THR A 29 15.68 11.40 21.77
CA THR A 29 15.35 12.22 20.61
C THR A 29 14.91 11.36 19.44
N ILE A 30 14.04 11.92 18.60
CA ILE A 30 13.49 11.24 17.43
C ILE A 30 13.93 11.97 16.16
N ASP A 31 14.59 11.25 15.28
CA ASP A 31 14.85 11.70 13.93
C ASP A 31 13.79 11.17 12.96
N ILE A 32 13.44 12.01 11.99
CA ILE A 32 12.51 11.64 10.92
C ILE A 32 13.29 11.56 9.62
N VAL A 33 13.25 10.41 8.98
CA VAL A 33 13.83 10.18 7.65
C VAL A 33 12.69 9.99 6.65
N THR A 34 12.76 10.70 5.53
CA THR A 34 11.82 10.53 4.42
C THR A 34 12.57 10.18 3.16
N ALA A 35 11.97 9.33 2.34
CA ALA A 35 12.48 8.99 1.02
C ALA A 35 11.35 8.75 0.04
N LYS A 36 11.65 8.90 -1.23
CA LYS A 36 10.73 8.67 -2.34
C LYS A 36 11.46 7.94 -3.44
N SER A 37 10.82 6.92 -4.01
CA SER A 37 11.32 6.13 -5.12
C SER A 37 10.21 5.91 -6.14
N ASP A 38 10.55 5.58 -7.36
CA ASP A 38 9.56 5.19 -8.35
C ASP A 38 8.87 3.89 -7.95
N THR A 39 7.57 3.82 -8.19
CA THR A 39 6.85 2.55 -8.11
C THR A 39 7.26 1.66 -9.27
N THR A 40 7.40 0.36 -9.03
CA THR A 40 7.97 -0.61 -9.98
C THR A 40 6.98 -1.69 -10.39
N PRO A 41 5.88 -1.35 -11.08
CA PRO A 41 4.95 -2.37 -11.55
C PRO A 41 5.61 -3.27 -12.61
N PRO A 42 5.31 -4.58 -12.66
CA PRO A 42 4.37 -5.28 -11.79
C PRO A 42 4.94 -5.72 -10.45
N ASP A 43 6.24 -5.58 -10.22
CA ASP A 43 6.97 -6.05 -9.04
C ASP A 43 7.07 -4.93 -8.01
N PHE A 44 5.94 -4.63 -7.34
CA PHE A 44 5.83 -3.50 -6.40
C PHE A 44 6.76 -3.59 -5.19
N GLU A 45 7.12 -4.80 -4.78
CA GLU A 45 8.09 -5.07 -3.71
C GLU A 45 9.47 -4.47 -4.02
N THR A 46 9.86 -4.44 -5.27
CA THR A 46 11.13 -3.82 -5.70
C THR A 46 11.14 -2.32 -5.37
N GLY A 47 10.04 -1.61 -5.61
CA GLY A 47 9.90 -0.20 -5.25
C GLY A 47 10.03 0.04 -3.74
N VAL A 48 9.43 -0.84 -2.93
CA VAL A 48 9.53 -0.78 -1.47
C VAL A 48 10.97 -0.99 -1.00
N LEU A 49 11.66 -1.99 -1.53
CA LEU A 49 13.07 -2.23 -1.21
C LEU A 49 13.96 -1.08 -1.64
N ASN A 50 13.71 -0.50 -2.81
CA ASN A 50 14.44 0.65 -3.32
C ASN A 50 14.27 1.88 -2.42
N VAL A 51 13.06 2.15 -1.94
CA VAL A 51 12.83 3.31 -1.08
C VAL A 51 13.44 3.11 0.31
N LEU A 52 13.47 1.90 0.85
CA LEU A 52 14.20 1.58 2.08
C LEU A 52 15.69 1.84 1.91
N LYS A 53 16.28 1.34 0.83
CA LYS A 53 17.68 1.55 0.49
C LYS A 53 18.02 3.03 0.32
N LYS A 54 17.16 3.77 -0.37
CA LYS A 54 17.31 5.21 -0.59
C LYS A 54 17.24 6.01 0.72
N GLY A 55 16.41 5.57 1.67
CA GLY A 55 16.33 6.12 3.02
C GLY A 55 17.47 5.70 3.95
N GLY A 56 18.38 4.83 3.48
CA GLY A 56 19.48 4.31 4.31
C GLY A 56 19.02 3.35 5.40
N ILE A 57 17.89 2.67 5.21
CA ILE A 57 17.29 1.79 6.20
C ILE A 57 17.57 0.33 5.85
N ALA A 58 18.36 -0.33 6.71
CA ALA A 58 18.53 -1.77 6.62
C ALA A 58 17.27 -2.49 7.12
N PRO A 59 16.70 -3.44 6.36
CA PRO A 59 15.49 -4.15 6.78
C PRO A 59 15.58 -4.77 8.18
N GLU A 60 16.75 -5.26 8.54
CA GLU A 60 17.02 -5.90 9.85
C GLU A 60 16.89 -4.92 11.03
N SER A 61 17.01 -3.62 10.77
CA SER A 61 16.90 -2.56 11.78
C SER A 61 15.45 -2.14 12.06
N VAL A 62 14.50 -2.62 11.27
CA VAL A 62 13.09 -2.23 11.38
C VAL A 62 12.40 -3.04 12.47
N SER A 63 11.94 -2.35 13.51
CA SER A 63 11.20 -2.98 14.62
C SER A 63 9.69 -3.01 14.39
N PHE A 64 9.19 -2.10 13.57
CA PHE A 64 7.79 -2.00 13.20
C PHE A 64 7.66 -1.43 11.79
N MET A 65 6.81 -2.05 10.98
CA MET A 65 6.52 -1.59 9.62
C MET A 65 5.02 -1.48 9.38
N ALA A 66 4.58 -0.29 8.99
CA ALA A 66 3.27 -0.06 8.41
C ALA A 66 3.40 0.03 6.89
N HIS A 67 2.51 -0.64 6.17
CA HIS A 67 2.52 -0.64 4.72
C HIS A 67 1.15 -0.29 4.17
N GLY A 68 1.09 0.75 3.34
CA GLY A 68 -0.11 1.18 2.63
C GLY A 68 0.06 1.05 1.12
N THR A 69 -1.06 0.89 0.43
CA THR A 69 -1.06 0.88 -1.02
C THR A 69 -2.38 1.38 -1.59
N THR A 70 -2.30 2.14 -2.67
CA THR A 70 -3.45 2.57 -3.48
C THR A 70 -3.53 1.85 -4.83
N VAL A 71 -2.70 0.83 -5.04
CA VAL A 71 -2.61 0.08 -6.30
C VAL A 71 -3.96 -0.49 -6.72
N VAL A 72 -4.76 -1.00 -5.79
CA VAL A 72 -6.09 -1.54 -6.05
C VAL A 72 -7.04 -0.46 -6.56
N ILE A 73 -7.00 0.73 -5.97
CA ILE A 73 -7.83 1.88 -6.38
C ILE A 73 -7.44 2.29 -7.81
N ASN A 74 -6.14 2.35 -8.10
CA ASN A 74 -5.64 2.66 -9.42
C ASN A 74 -6.08 1.61 -10.44
N ALA A 75 -5.97 0.32 -10.11
CA ALA A 75 -6.42 -0.78 -10.97
C ALA A 75 -7.91 -0.69 -11.29
N LEU A 76 -8.75 -0.38 -10.30
CA LEU A 76 -10.19 -0.16 -10.49
C LEU A 76 -10.48 1.03 -11.39
N THR A 77 -9.81 2.15 -11.16
CA THR A 77 -10.00 3.38 -11.97
C THR A 77 -9.56 3.19 -13.41
N GLU A 78 -8.44 2.51 -13.62
CA GLU A 78 -7.90 2.20 -14.94
C GLU A 78 -8.57 1.00 -15.60
N ARG A 79 -9.47 0.30 -14.90
CA ARG A 79 -10.11 -0.95 -15.32
C ARG A 79 -9.10 -2.03 -15.72
N LYS A 80 -7.98 -2.06 -15.01
CA LYS A 80 -6.93 -3.08 -15.16
C LYS A 80 -7.10 -4.14 -14.08
N GLY A 81 -7.31 -5.37 -14.49
CA GLY A 81 -7.45 -6.49 -13.56
C GLY A 81 -7.28 -7.82 -14.27
N VAL A 82 -7.29 -8.87 -13.49
CA VAL A 82 -7.27 -10.22 -14.02
C VAL A 82 -8.64 -10.59 -14.58
N LYS A 83 -8.66 -11.51 -15.54
CA LYS A 83 -9.90 -12.09 -16.06
C LYS A 83 -10.55 -12.97 -14.99
N VAL A 84 -11.80 -12.68 -14.66
CA VAL A 84 -12.53 -13.37 -13.59
C VAL A 84 -13.73 -14.10 -14.20
N GLY A 85 -13.99 -15.34 -13.74
CA GLY A 85 -15.19 -16.08 -14.03
C GLY A 85 -16.17 -16.01 -12.85
N LEU A 86 -17.43 -15.81 -13.12
CA LEU A 86 -18.49 -15.84 -12.11
C LEU A 86 -19.24 -17.19 -12.18
N ILE A 87 -19.30 -17.90 -11.05
CA ILE A 87 -20.15 -19.07 -10.86
C ILE A 87 -21.28 -18.66 -9.93
N THR A 88 -22.52 -18.80 -10.37
CA THR A 88 -23.69 -18.38 -9.60
C THR A 88 -24.88 -19.30 -9.90
N THR A 89 -25.94 -19.14 -9.14
CA THR A 89 -27.20 -19.86 -9.38
C THR A 89 -27.83 -19.42 -10.69
N GLU A 90 -28.39 -20.35 -11.46
CA GLU A 90 -29.10 -20.04 -12.69
C GLU A 90 -30.20 -18.99 -12.46
N GLY A 91 -30.25 -17.98 -13.31
CA GLY A 91 -31.17 -16.85 -13.20
C GLY A 91 -30.69 -15.71 -12.30
N PHE A 92 -29.50 -15.81 -11.66
CA PHE A 92 -28.94 -14.79 -10.76
C PHE A 92 -27.64 -14.14 -11.27
N ARG A 93 -27.32 -14.24 -12.55
CA ARG A 93 -26.07 -13.68 -13.11
C ARG A 93 -25.92 -12.18 -12.94
N ASP A 94 -27.04 -11.45 -12.86
CA ASP A 94 -27.04 -9.98 -12.82
C ASP A 94 -26.89 -9.42 -11.39
N VAL A 95 -26.67 -10.28 -10.40
CA VAL A 95 -26.53 -9.90 -8.99
C VAL A 95 -25.38 -8.91 -8.75
N LEU A 96 -24.30 -8.99 -9.51
CA LEU A 96 -23.18 -8.05 -9.42
C LEU A 96 -23.54 -6.68 -10.01
N GLU A 97 -24.32 -6.64 -11.07
CA GLU A 97 -24.76 -5.40 -11.72
C GLU A 97 -25.82 -4.67 -10.88
N ILE A 98 -26.72 -5.43 -10.27
CA ILE A 98 -27.78 -4.89 -9.40
C ILE A 98 -27.20 -4.25 -8.14
N ALA A 99 -26.09 -4.73 -7.61
CA ALA A 99 -25.33 -4.22 -6.47
C ALA A 99 -26.24 -3.82 -5.28
N ARG A 100 -26.42 -4.73 -4.32
CA ARG A 100 -27.25 -4.46 -3.14
C ARG A 100 -26.86 -3.17 -2.41
N GLY A 101 -27.84 -2.33 -2.15
CA GLY A 101 -27.68 -1.09 -1.39
C GLY A 101 -27.17 0.10 -2.21
N ASN A 102 -26.91 -0.09 -3.49
CA ASN A 102 -26.50 0.99 -4.38
C ASN A 102 -27.70 1.68 -5.02
N ARG A 103 -28.72 2.01 -4.22
CA ARG A 103 -29.80 2.88 -4.66
C ARG A 103 -29.40 4.32 -4.42
N PRO A 104 -29.41 5.17 -5.46
CA PRO A 104 -29.16 6.61 -5.31
C PRO A 104 -30.19 7.27 -4.38
N ASP A 105 -31.37 6.67 -4.27
CA ASP A 105 -32.44 7.11 -3.41
C ASP A 105 -33.12 5.87 -2.78
N PHE A 106 -32.98 5.71 -1.46
CA PHE A 106 -33.50 4.56 -0.73
C PHE A 106 -35.03 4.50 -0.66
N PHE A 107 -35.70 5.63 -0.91
CA PHE A 107 -37.13 5.78 -0.69
C PHE A 107 -37.93 6.21 -1.94
N ASN A 108 -37.31 6.18 -3.09
CA ASN A 108 -37.95 6.51 -4.36
C ASN A 108 -38.20 5.28 -5.23
#